data_cc8153347f6e1a801efee479d7dc517f
#
_entry.id   cc8153347f6e1a801efee479d7dc517f
#
_cell.length_a   1.000
_cell.length_b   1.000
_cell.length_c   1.000
_cell.angle_alpha   90.00
_cell.angle_beta   90.00
_cell.angle_gamma   90.00
#
_symmetry.space_group_name_H-M   'P 1'
#
loop_
_entity.id
_entity.type
_entity.pdbx_description
1 polymer ?
#
loop_
_entity_poly.entity_id
_entity_poly.type
_entity_poly.pdbx_seq_one_letter_code
_entity_poly.pdbx_strand_id
1 'polypeptide(L)'
;MITNYDAKYSVLTIAKYILRKCTLQNKPLTNIKLQKMLFMIQKEYLKYNNLCFYENIEAWQFGPCVPKVYYRYGYCYGVMPIRLERDNCADLLISLDDRLVISTVVDKYINKDNLCWRFPLMEKLYEENPQRIVYFEDILKEKDYDSRTEESNL
;
A
#
# COMPACT_ATOMS: atom_id res chain seq x y z
N MET A 1 5.18 13.79 17.72
CA MET A 1 6.41 13.02 17.45
C MET A 1 6.17 11.56 17.77
N ILE A 2 6.48 10.72 16.83
CA ILE A 2 6.22 9.29 16.93
C ILE A 2 7.43 8.65 17.62
N THR A 3 7.30 8.31 18.90
CA THR A 3 8.33 7.63 19.67
C THR A 3 7.76 6.31 20.20
N ASN A 4 8.51 5.24 20.11
CA ASN A 4 8.15 3.90 20.61
C ASN A 4 6.95 3.26 19.91
N TYR A 5 7.16 2.92 18.63
CA TYR A 5 6.20 2.11 17.92
C TYR A 5 6.66 0.67 17.86
N ASP A 6 5.84 -0.19 18.39
CA ASP A 6 5.89 -1.59 18.05
C ASP A 6 4.98 -1.78 16.85
N ALA A 7 5.55 -1.98 15.67
CA ALA A 7 4.75 -2.38 14.53
C ALA A 7 4.13 -3.74 14.80
N LYS A 8 2.86 -3.86 14.47
CA LYS A 8 2.08 -5.04 14.81
C LYS A 8 2.42 -6.25 13.93
N TYR A 9 2.79 -6.00 12.68
CA TYR A 9 2.89 -7.07 11.69
C TYR A 9 4.11 -6.90 10.79
N SER A 10 4.60 -8.02 10.24
CA SER A 10 5.46 -7.97 9.06
C SER A 10 4.65 -7.47 7.86
N VAL A 11 5.26 -6.65 7.00
CA VAL A 11 4.60 -6.14 5.80
C VAL A 11 4.17 -7.27 4.86
N LEU A 12 4.90 -8.39 4.83
CA LEU A 12 4.52 -9.55 4.02
C LEU A 12 3.21 -10.18 4.50
N THR A 13 2.96 -10.19 5.80
CA THR A 13 1.69 -10.67 6.36
C THR A 13 0.53 -9.81 5.87
N ILE A 14 0.71 -8.49 5.89
CA ILE A 14 -0.32 -7.55 5.40
C ILE A 14 -0.54 -7.71 3.90
N ALA A 15 0.54 -7.81 3.13
CA ALA A 15 0.46 -8.00 1.68
C ALA A 15 -0.31 -9.28 1.32
N LYS A 16 -0.02 -10.38 2.00
CA LYS A 16 -0.71 -11.66 1.79
C LYS A 16 -2.20 -11.57 2.12
N TYR A 17 -2.55 -10.84 3.20
CA TYR A 17 -3.95 -10.62 3.56
C TYR A 17 -4.69 -9.82 2.48
N ILE A 18 -4.09 -8.76 1.97
CA ILE A 18 -4.66 -7.95 0.89
C ILE A 18 -4.87 -8.80 -0.36
N LEU A 19 -3.86 -9.58 -0.74
CA LEU A 19 -3.91 -10.46 -1.91
C LEU A 19 -5.05 -11.47 -1.79
N ARG A 20 -5.18 -12.14 -0.63
CA ARG A 20 -6.26 -13.09 -0.37
C ARG A 20 -7.63 -12.42 -0.49
N LYS A 21 -7.79 -11.26 0.16
CA LYS A 21 -9.05 -10.52 0.11
C LYS A 21 -9.45 -10.15 -1.33
N CYS A 22 -8.51 -9.60 -2.09
CA CYS A 22 -8.77 -9.22 -3.48
C CYS A 22 -9.09 -10.43 -4.35
N THR A 23 -8.35 -11.52 -4.19
CA THR A 23 -8.58 -12.75 -4.94
C THR A 23 -9.97 -13.32 -4.66
N LEU A 24 -10.39 -13.37 -3.40
CA LEU A 24 -11.71 -13.88 -3.02
C LEU A 24 -12.86 -13.02 -3.55
N GLN A 25 -12.61 -11.75 -3.81
CA GLN A 25 -13.59 -10.82 -4.38
C GLN A 25 -13.51 -10.74 -5.92
N ASN A 26 -12.70 -11.58 -6.55
CA ASN A 26 -12.44 -11.52 -7.99
C ASN A 26 -11.96 -10.16 -8.48
N LYS A 27 -11.17 -9.47 -7.64
CA LYS A 27 -10.57 -8.18 -7.98
C LYS A 27 -9.08 -8.39 -8.24
N PRO A 28 -8.60 -8.19 -9.47
CA PRO A 28 -7.18 -8.36 -9.76
C PRO A 28 -6.34 -7.34 -9.00
N LEU A 29 -5.23 -7.81 -8.42
CA LEU A 29 -4.29 -6.98 -7.67
C LEU A 29 -2.93 -7.02 -8.36
N THR A 30 -2.50 -5.87 -8.88
CA THR A 30 -1.16 -5.71 -9.45
C THR A 30 -0.18 -5.35 -8.33
N ASN A 31 1.12 -5.55 -8.58
CA ASN A 31 2.14 -5.19 -7.62
C ASN A 31 2.12 -3.67 -7.33
N ILE A 32 1.92 -2.85 -8.36
CA ILE A 32 1.84 -1.39 -8.21
C ILE A 32 0.66 -0.99 -7.31
N LYS A 33 -0.52 -1.57 -7.53
CA LYS A 33 -1.70 -1.28 -6.69
C LYS A 33 -1.48 -1.75 -5.25
N LEU A 34 -0.86 -2.91 -5.07
CA LEU A 34 -0.52 -3.42 -3.74
C LEU A 34 0.37 -2.43 -2.98
N GLN A 35 1.39 -1.87 -3.63
CA GLN A 35 2.28 -0.89 -3.01
C GLN A 35 1.52 0.37 -2.56
N LYS A 36 0.62 0.87 -3.41
CA LYS A 36 -0.22 2.03 -3.09
C LYS A 36 -1.17 1.73 -1.92
N MET A 37 -1.75 0.54 -1.87
CA MET A 37 -2.59 0.12 -0.75
C MET A 37 -1.82 0.01 0.56
N LEU A 38 -0.61 -0.55 0.52
CA LEU A 38 0.26 -0.63 1.71
C LEU A 38 0.58 0.77 2.25
N PHE A 39 0.85 1.71 1.36
CA PHE A 39 1.06 3.11 1.75
C PHE A 39 -0.17 3.68 2.46
N MET A 40 -1.36 3.50 1.91
CA MET A 40 -2.59 4.03 2.50
C MET A 40 -2.93 3.38 3.84
N ILE A 41 -2.63 2.09 3.99
CA ILE A 41 -2.81 1.39 5.26
C ILE A 41 -1.85 1.96 6.31
N GLN A 42 -0.57 2.11 5.99
CA GLN A 42 0.40 2.69 6.92
C GLN A 42 0.00 4.13 7.30
N LYS A 43 -0.46 4.92 6.33
CA LYS A 43 -0.96 6.27 6.59
C LYS A 43 -2.13 6.26 7.58
N GLU A 44 -3.06 5.32 7.43
CA GLU A 44 -4.21 5.20 8.34
C GLU A 44 -3.74 4.91 9.77
N TYR A 45 -2.79 3.99 9.94
CA TYR A 45 -2.21 3.70 11.26
C TYR A 45 -1.47 4.92 11.86
N LEU A 46 -0.72 5.62 11.03
CA LEU A 46 0.04 6.81 11.47
C LEU A 46 -0.87 7.95 11.97
N LYS A 47 -2.06 8.08 11.42
CA LYS A 47 -3.04 9.08 11.89
C LYS A 47 -3.40 8.90 13.36
N TYR A 48 -3.31 7.68 13.87
CA TYR A 48 -3.59 7.34 15.27
C TYR A 48 -2.31 7.02 16.05
N ASN A 49 -1.17 7.49 15.58
CA ASN A 49 0.13 7.28 16.21
C ASN A 49 0.49 5.80 16.36
N ASN A 50 0.21 5.00 15.33
CA ASN A 50 0.53 3.56 15.28
C ASN A 50 1.27 3.22 13.99
N LEU A 51 1.96 2.08 13.98
CA LEU A 51 2.56 1.50 12.79
C LEU A 51 1.92 0.13 12.51
N CYS A 52 1.51 -0.08 11.26
CA CYS A 52 1.04 -1.39 10.83
C CYS A 52 2.22 -2.35 10.63
N PHE A 53 3.31 -1.86 10.03
CA PHE A 53 4.52 -2.64 9.76
C PHE A 53 5.76 -1.77 9.92
N TYR A 54 6.93 -2.43 10.12
CA TYR A 54 8.23 -1.74 10.33
C TYR A 54 8.93 -1.33 9.04
N GLU A 55 8.70 -2.09 8.00
CA GLU A 55 9.50 -1.95 6.77
C GLU A 55 9.33 -0.56 6.19
N ASN A 56 10.43 -0.01 5.65
CA ASN A 56 10.42 1.33 5.08
C ASN A 56 9.64 1.39 3.78
N ILE A 57 9.00 2.51 3.55
CA ILE A 57 8.43 2.88 2.26
C ILE A 57 9.44 3.76 1.55
N GLU A 58 9.67 3.51 0.27
CA GLU A 58 10.55 4.31 -0.59
C GLU A 58 9.73 5.00 -1.67
N ALA A 59 10.23 6.13 -2.16
CA ALA A 59 9.64 6.83 -3.29
C ALA A 59 10.25 6.29 -4.59
N TRP A 60 9.42 5.64 -5.38
CA TRP A 60 9.80 5.05 -6.66
C TRP A 60 9.09 5.77 -7.82
N GLN A 61 9.50 5.49 -9.06
CA GLN A 61 8.95 6.16 -10.24
C GLN A 61 7.42 6.08 -10.34
N PHE A 62 6.84 4.94 -9.98
CA PHE A 62 5.39 4.71 -10.04
C PHE A 62 4.64 5.12 -8.77
N GLY A 63 5.34 5.64 -7.77
CA GLY A 63 4.76 6.02 -6.48
C GLY A 63 5.45 5.35 -5.31
N PRO A 64 4.76 5.17 -4.18
CA PRO A 64 5.35 4.55 -2.99
C PRO A 64 5.62 3.07 -3.24
N CYS A 65 6.67 2.56 -2.60
CA CYS A 65 7.06 1.16 -2.73
C CYS A 65 7.66 0.64 -1.43
N VAL A 66 7.24 -0.54 -1.00
CA VAL A 66 7.91 -1.33 0.02
C VAL A 66 8.75 -2.38 -0.71
N PRO A 67 10.07 -2.19 -0.80
CA PRO A 67 10.91 -3.05 -1.66
C PRO A 67 10.79 -4.54 -1.36
N LYS A 68 10.71 -4.91 -0.09
CA LYS A 68 10.57 -6.31 0.33
C LYS A 68 9.36 -6.99 -0.30
N VAL A 69 8.24 -6.30 -0.37
CA VAL A 69 7.01 -6.80 -1.00
C VAL A 69 7.14 -6.78 -2.52
N TYR A 70 7.68 -5.69 -3.05
CA TYR A 70 7.86 -5.55 -4.50
C TYR A 70 8.66 -6.70 -5.07
N TYR A 71 9.79 -7.04 -4.44
CA TYR A 71 10.65 -8.13 -4.92
C TYR A 71 10.05 -9.51 -4.65
N ARG A 72 9.25 -9.66 -3.61
CA ARG A 72 8.54 -10.92 -3.34
C ARG A 72 7.61 -11.29 -4.50
N TYR A 73 6.99 -10.30 -5.12
CA TYR A 73 6.07 -10.48 -6.24
C TYR A 73 6.66 -9.96 -7.55
N GLY A 74 7.96 -9.87 -7.64
CA GLY A 74 8.68 -9.32 -8.81
C GLY A 74 8.51 -10.11 -10.11
N TYR A 75 8.01 -11.36 -10.04
CA TYR A 75 7.65 -12.13 -11.22
C TYR A 75 6.39 -11.60 -11.92
N CYS A 76 5.63 -10.73 -11.25
CA CYS A 76 4.43 -10.12 -11.84
C CYS A 76 4.75 -8.70 -12.28
N TYR A 77 5.02 -8.54 -13.58
CA TYR A 77 5.40 -7.24 -14.14
C TYR A 77 4.18 -6.44 -14.58
N GLY A 78 4.24 -5.14 -14.35
CA GLY A 78 3.29 -4.18 -14.90
C GLY A 78 1.85 -4.46 -14.50
N VAL A 79 1.01 -4.75 -15.48
CA VAL A 79 -0.43 -4.95 -15.32
C VAL A 79 -0.83 -6.39 -14.98
N MET A 80 0.13 -7.29 -14.84
CA MET A 80 -0.18 -8.69 -14.50
C MET A 80 -0.62 -8.82 -13.04
N PRO A 81 -1.78 -9.44 -12.79
CA PRO A 81 -2.22 -9.65 -11.41
C PRO A 81 -1.35 -10.69 -10.70
N ILE A 82 -1.17 -10.47 -9.40
CA ILE A 82 -0.46 -11.39 -8.52
C ILE A 82 -1.36 -12.62 -8.27
N ARG A 83 -0.75 -13.81 -8.28
CA ARG A 83 -1.46 -15.05 -7.98
C ARG A 83 -1.47 -15.30 -6.46
N LEU A 84 -2.61 -15.81 -5.96
CA LEU A 84 -2.73 -16.22 -4.57
C LEU A 84 -1.79 -17.38 -4.27
N GLU A 85 -1.04 -17.27 -3.19
CA GLU A 85 -0.15 -18.32 -2.70
C GLU A 85 -0.97 -19.45 -2.05
N ARG A 86 -0.54 -20.71 -2.25
CA ARG A 86 -1.25 -21.87 -1.72
C ARG A 86 -1.37 -21.85 -0.19
N ASP A 87 -0.32 -21.42 0.48
CA ASP A 87 -0.22 -21.45 1.94
C ASP A 87 -0.56 -20.10 2.57
N ASN A 88 -1.43 -19.31 1.92
CA ASN A 88 -1.81 -18.00 2.43
C ASN A 88 -2.84 -18.14 3.54
N CYS A 89 -2.39 -18.06 4.79
CA CYS A 89 -3.21 -18.06 6.00
C CYS A 89 -3.02 -16.77 6.82
N ALA A 90 -2.70 -15.66 6.14
CA ALA A 90 -2.35 -14.39 6.80
C ALA A 90 -3.49 -13.86 7.69
N ASP A 91 -4.74 -14.10 7.33
CA ASP A 91 -5.89 -13.69 8.14
C ASP A 91 -5.92 -14.31 9.53
N LEU A 92 -5.28 -15.48 9.74
CA LEU A 92 -5.13 -16.08 11.07
C LEU A 92 -4.10 -15.34 11.93
N LEU A 93 -3.22 -14.55 11.33
CA LEU A 93 -2.14 -13.83 12.01
C LEU A 93 -2.50 -12.39 12.35
N ILE A 94 -3.63 -11.90 11.83
CA ILE A 94 -4.06 -10.50 11.98
C ILE A 94 -5.30 -10.48 12.87
N SER A 95 -5.31 -9.59 13.89
CA SER A 95 -6.45 -9.44 14.77
C SER A 95 -7.72 -9.02 14.01
N LEU A 96 -8.89 -9.30 14.55
CA LEU A 96 -10.16 -8.91 13.93
C LEU A 96 -10.27 -7.41 13.75
N ASP A 97 -9.84 -6.63 14.73
CA ASP A 97 -9.87 -5.16 14.65
C ASP A 97 -8.97 -4.65 13.52
N ASP A 98 -7.77 -5.19 13.41
CA ASP A 98 -6.84 -4.80 12.35
C ASP A 98 -7.32 -5.24 10.96
N ARG A 99 -7.93 -6.44 10.86
CA ARG A 99 -8.55 -6.87 9.61
C ARG A 99 -9.64 -5.90 9.15
N LEU A 100 -10.42 -5.38 10.09
CA LEU A 100 -11.47 -4.41 9.77
C LEU A 100 -10.86 -3.10 9.22
N VAL A 101 -9.83 -2.57 9.86
CA VAL A 101 -9.13 -1.36 9.40
C VAL A 101 -8.57 -1.58 8.01
N ILE A 102 -7.81 -2.65 7.82
CA ILE A 102 -7.16 -2.97 6.55
C ILE A 102 -8.20 -3.18 5.45
N SER A 103 -9.25 -3.94 5.73
CA SER A 103 -10.34 -4.19 4.78
C SER A 103 -11.05 -2.92 4.35
N THR A 104 -11.28 -2.00 5.28
CA THR A 104 -11.91 -0.71 4.98
C THR A 104 -11.07 0.11 4.01
N VAL A 105 -9.75 0.15 4.22
CA VAL A 105 -8.82 0.84 3.31
C VAL A 105 -8.82 0.16 1.93
N VAL A 106 -8.70 -1.17 1.90
CA VAL A 106 -8.70 -1.94 0.65
C VAL A 106 -9.99 -1.70 -0.14
N ASP A 107 -11.15 -1.78 0.50
CA ASP A 107 -12.44 -1.59 -0.16
C ASP A 107 -12.57 -0.18 -0.75
N LYS A 108 -12.01 0.81 -0.09
CA LYS A 108 -12.03 2.19 -0.57
C LYS A 108 -11.24 2.36 -1.87
N TYR A 109 -10.13 1.65 -2.04
CA TYR A 109 -9.20 1.89 -3.14
C TYR A 109 -9.11 0.76 -4.18
N ILE A 110 -9.78 -0.37 -3.96
CA ILE A 110 -9.64 -1.56 -4.81
C ILE A 110 -10.02 -1.32 -6.27
N ASN A 111 -10.96 -0.40 -6.51
CA ASN A 111 -11.44 -0.08 -7.85
C ASN A 111 -10.68 1.08 -8.52
N LYS A 112 -9.65 1.63 -7.86
CA LYS A 112 -8.82 2.67 -8.46
C LYS A 112 -7.97 2.09 -9.58
N ASP A 113 -7.85 2.85 -10.67
CA ASP A 113 -6.93 2.50 -11.75
C ASP A 113 -5.50 2.85 -11.35
N ASN A 114 -4.55 1.95 -11.58
CA ASN A 114 -3.15 2.15 -11.18
C ASN A 114 -2.52 3.40 -11.78
N LEU A 115 -2.88 3.74 -13.00
CA LEU A 115 -2.29 4.89 -13.71
C LEU A 115 -2.93 6.20 -13.29
N CYS A 116 -4.22 6.15 -12.90
CA CYS A 116 -4.98 7.32 -12.52
C CYS A 116 -4.88 7.64 -11.03
N TRP A 117 -4.57 6.66 -10.22
CA TRP A 117 -4.39 6.83 -8.76
C TRP A 117 -2.98 7.36 -8.50
N ARG A 118 -2.89 8.67 -8.28
CA ARG A 118 -1.62 9.39 -8.24
C ARG A 118 -1.25 9.81 -6.81
N PHE A 119 0.05 9.83 -6.57
CA PHE A 119 0.64 10.21 -5.28
C PHE A 119 1.66 11.35 -5.53
N PRO A 120 1.19 12.61 -5.60
CA PRO A 120 2.03 13.71 -6.10
C PRO A 120 3.24 14.00 -5.22
N LEU A 121 3.15 13.88 -3.89
CA LEU A 121 4.31 14.07 -3.04
C LEU A 121 5.34 12.96 -3.25
N MET A 122 4.91 11.72 -3.39
CA MET A 122 5.82 10.60 -3.66
C MET A 122 6.53 10.77 -5.00
N GLU A 123 5.82 11.25 -6.02
CA GLU A 123 6.42 11.54 -7.34
C GLU A 123 7.49 12.63 -7.22
N LYS A 124 7.21 13.69 -6.48
CA LYS A 124 8.17 14.78 -6.23
C LYS A 124 9.41 14.28 -5.48
N LEU A 125 9.22 13.48 -4.43
CA LEU A 125 10.33 12.92 -3.67
C LEU A 125 11.21 12.00 -4.54
N TYR A 126 10.60 11.23 -5.42
CA TYR A 126 11.35 10.41 -6.38
C TYR A 126 12.20 11.26 -7.32
N GLU A 127 11.66 12.35 -7.86
CA GLU A 127 12.41 13.26 -8.74
C GLU A 127 13.61 13.88 -8.04
N GLU A 128 13.44 14.25 -6.77
CA GLU A 128 14.52 14.84 -5.97
C GLU A 128 15.60 13.82 -5.62
N ASN A 129 15.22 12.60 -5.27
CA ASN A 129 16.13 11.55 -4.87
C ASN A 129 15.47 10.18 -5.08
N PRO A 130 15.74 9.51 -6.22
CA PRO A 130 15.13 8.20 -6.53
C PRO A 130 15.36 7.17 -5.41
N GLN A 131 14.31 6.40 -5.09
CA GLN A 131 14.32 5.34 -4.09
C GLN A 131 14.68 5.80 -2.68
N ARG A 132 14.46 7.09 -2.38
CA ARG A 132 14.68 7.56 -1.01
C ARG A 132 13.64 6.99 -0.05
N ILE A 133 14.06 6.79 1.21
CA ILE A 133 13.14 6.43 2.30
C ILE A 133 12.17 7.60 2.54
N VAL A 134 10.89 7.27 2.63
CA VAL A 134 9.83 8.24 2.91
C VAL A 134 9.62 8.31 4.42
N TYR A 135 9.72 9.50 4.98
CA TYR A 135 9.52 9.70 6.41
C TYR A 135 8.03 9.71 6.77
N PHE A 136 7.72 9.47 8.04
CA PHE A 136 6.32 9.42 8.50
C PHE A 136 5.57 10.72 8.26
N GLU A 137 6.24 11.86 8.41
CA GLU A 137 5.65 13.17 8.12
C GLU A 137 5.22 13.29 6.66
N ASP A 138 6.01 12.75 5.74
CA ASP A 138 5.70 12.77 4.31
C ASP A 138 4.52 11.85 3.98
N ILE A 139 4.44 10.69 4.64
CA ILE A 139 3.29 9.79 4.49
C ILE A 139 2.01 10.50 4.91
N LEU A 140 2.04 11.20 6.05
CA LEU A 140 0.89 11.93 6.57
C LEU A 140 0.49 13.13 5.69
N LYS A 141 1.46 13.74 5.01
CA LYS A 141 1.23 14.91 4.13
C LYS A 141 0.73 14.53 2.74
N GLU A 142 0.97 13.29 2.29
CA GLU A 142 0.55 12.88 0.96
C GLU A 142 -0.95 13.01 0.79
N LYS A 143 -1.37 13.67 -0.28
CA LYS A 143 -2.78 13.77 -0.69
C LYS A 143 -2.92 13.11 -2.04
N ASP A 144 -3.21 11.82 -2.02
CA ASP A 144 -3.46 11.06 -3.23
C ASP A 144 -4.74 11.55 -3.92
N TYR A 145 -4.79 11.37 -5.22
CA TYR A 145 -5.97 11.75 -5.99
C TYR A 145 -6.15 10.81 -7.18
N ASP A 146 -7.35 10.82 -7.74
CA ASP A 146 -7.66 10.10 -8.96
C ASP A 146 -7.75 11.12 -10.10
N SER A 147 -6.84 11.04 -11.08
CA SER A 147 -6.77 11.99 -12.19
C SER A 147 -8.04 11.99 -13.06
N ARG A 148 -8.78 10.87 -13.08
CA ARG A 148 -10.07 10.80 -13.78
C ARG A 148 -11.13 11.69 -13.14
N THR A 149 -11.12 11.79 -11.82
CA THR A 149 -12.05 12.62 -11.07
C THR A 149 -11.81 14.10 -11.33
N GLU A 150 -10.54 14.52 -11.41
CA GLU A 150 -10.17 15.90 -11.73
C GLU A 150 -10.61 16.30 -13.14
N GLU A 151 -10.40 15.43 -14.13
CA GLU A 151 -10.83 15.67 -15.50
C GLU A 151 -12.34 15.84 -15.61
N SER A 152 -13.13 15.12 -14.82
CA SER A 152 -14.58 15.22 -14.83
C SER A 152 -15.11 16.49 -14.18
N ASN A 153 -14.29 17.21 -13.42
CA ASN A 153 -14.64 18.47 -12.75
C ASN A 153 -14.23 19.73 -13.56
N LEU A 154 -13.63 19.51 -14.70
CA LEU A 154 -13.30 20.55 -15.66
C LEU A 154 -14.45 20.69 -16.68
#